data_897037defaeabfd69fd9ac95c258a4ba
#
_entry.id   897037defaeabfd69fd9ac95c258a4ba
#
_cell.length_a   1.000
_cell.length_b   1.000
_cell.length_c   1.000
_cell.angle_alpha   90.00
_cell.angle_beta   90.00
_cell.angle_gamma   90.00
#
_symmetry.space_group_name_H-M   'P 1'
#
loop_
_entity.id
_entity.type
_entity.pdbx_description
1 polymer ?
#
loop_
_entity_poly.entity_id
_entity_poly.type
_entity_poly.pdbx_seq_one_letter_code
_entity_poly.pdbx_strand_id
1 'polypeptide(L)'
;MAADGPFDFIQRLAVLNQAVRTLMLLAATGLLGYGGYYGYQHYVLPARELETVRADFERVQVELSESRKQIEQQSQKIEELATENDRLTTSLRLIKVDRRLAYLTVTDMGPDPETGVAVMKVLFTEVDLDGRQVGTRRVFTLRGTLLNVDCWLAKFEDKYIEQADLVRGSSLCIIRGIRGDQDAGLQAIDDGAAYADALPGAGDPRPAAYQSLGQISDLEQKIWTDFWQVANDNKRQQELGLRAVHGQVNYIQVEAGGTYQLDLRASDGGSIRRVEQPPAVALPRPDDT
;
A
#
# COMPACT_ATOMS: atom_id res chain seq x y z
N MET A 1 -91.99 79.22 24.74
CA MET A 1 -91.51 77.93 25.31
C MET A 1 -92.34 76.83 24.65
N ALA A 2 -91.87 76.21 23.62
CA ALA A 2 -92.55 75.09 22.96
C ALA A 2 -92.25 73.81 23.74
N ALA A 3 -93.30 73.18 24.25
CA ALA A 3 -93.19 71.92 24.92
C ALA A 3 -92.88 70.83 23.91
N ASP A 4 -91.72 70.15 24.10
CA ASP A 4 -91.39 68.98 23.33
C ASP A 4 -92.45 67.90 23.53
N GLY A 5 -93.14 67.52 22.47
CA GLY A 5 -94.19 66.54 22.46
C GLY A 5 -93.68 65.12 22.73
N PRO A 6 -94.50 64.24 23.29
CA PRO A 6 -94.08 62.87 23.64
C PRO A 6 -93.60 62.06 22.45
N PHE A 7 -93.87 62.50 21.26
CA PHE A 7 -93.38 61.85 19.98
C PHE A 7 -91.91 62.06 19.76
N ASP A 8 -91.41 63.23 20.13
CA ASP A 8 -89.96 63.54 19.92
C ASP A 8 -89.05 62.77 20.89
N PHE A 9 -89.54 62.47 22.07
CA PHE A 9 -88.84 61.65 23.08
C PHE A 9 -88.74 60.18 22.62
N ILE A 10 -89.78 59.60 22.04
CA ILE A 10 -89.82 58.22 21.57
C ILE A 10 -88.85 58.09 20.35
N GLN A 11 -88.80 59.07 19.44
CA GLN A 11 -87.87 59.07 18.33
C GLN A 11 -86.42 59.18 18.75
N ARG A 12 -86.11 60.00 19.74
CA ARG A 12 -84.73 60.10 20.33
C ARG A 12 -84.32 58.82 21.03
N LEU A 13 -85.23 58.15 21.71
CA LEU A 13 -85.02 56.84 22.33
C LEU A 13 -84.80 55.75 21.31
N ALA A 14 -85.52 55.74 20.20
CA ALA A 14 -85.34 54.80 19.11
C ALA A 14 -83.95 54.99 18.40
N VAL A 15 -83.57 56.24 18.17
CA VAL A 15 -82.23 56.55 17.58
C VAL A 15 -81.10 56.18 18.56
N LEU A 16 -81.27 56.44 19.87
CA LEU A 16 -80.29 56.04 20.86
C LEU A 16 -80.12 54.51 20.93
N ASN A 17 -81.24 53.76 20.91
CA ASN A 17 -81.22 52.30 20.92
C ASN A 17 -80.62 51.73 19.69
N GLN A 18 -80.82 52.34 18.51
CA GLN A 18 -80.15 51.96 17.26
C GLN A 18 -78.67 52.24 17.32
N ALA A 19 -78.25 53.39 17.85
CA ALA A 19 -76.83 53.72 18.04
C ALA A 19 -76.12 52.76 19.01
N VAL A 20 -76.78 52.43 20.14
CA VAL A 20 -76.23 51.44 21.10
C VAL A 20 -76.12 50.05 20.49
N ARG A 21 -77.08 49.60 19.67
CA ARG A 21 -77.04 48.33 18.97
C ARG A 21 -75.86 48.29 17.96
N THR A 22 -75.71 49.39 17.21
CA THR A 22 -74.61 49.49 16.25
C THR A 22 -73.22 49.47 16.92
N LEU A 23 -73.11 50.17 18.05
CA LEU A 23 -71.92 50.21 18.87
C LEU A 23 -71.59 48.84 19.50
N MET A 24 -72.61 48.12 19.97
CA MET A 24 -72.47 46.75 20.48
C MET A 24 -72.03 45.77 19.35
N LEU A 25 -72.62 45.90 18.16
CA LEU A 25 -72.20 45.08 17.00
C LEU A 25 -70.78 45.35 16.61
N LEU A 26 -70.37 46.63 16.58
CA LEU A 26 -68.95 46.99 16.27
C LEU A 26 -67.98 46.48 17.33
N ALA A 27 -68.36 46.58 18.62
CA ALA A 27 -67.59 46.05 19.71
C ALA A 27 -67.48 44.51 19.66
N ALA A 28 -68.57 43.83 19.34
CA ALA A 28 -68.62 42.37 19.20
C ALA A 28 -67.81 41.91 18.02
N THR A 29 -67.91 42.59 16.86
CA THR A 29 -67.05 42.29 15.68
C THR A 29 -65.60 42.60 15.94
N GLY A 30 -65.27 43.68 16.65
CA GLY A 30 -63.89 44.00 17.05
C GLY A 30 -63.30 42.97 17.99
N LEU A 31 -64.06 42.51 18.98
CA LEU A 31 -63.63 41.45 19.90
C LEU A 31 -63.45 40.12 19.23
N LEU A 32 -64.37 39.73 18.31
CA LEU A 32 -64.21 38.52 17.51
C LEU A 32 -62.98 38.58 16.55
N GLY A 33 -62.81 39.75 15.92
CA GLY A 33 -61.63 39.98 15.05
C GLY A 33 -60.29 39.92 15.80
N TYR A 34 -60.30 40.60 17.00
CA TYR A 34 -59.11 40.57 17.86
C TYR A 34 -58.86 39.19 18.47
N GLY A 35 -59.88 38.50 18.94
CA GLY A 35 -59.79 37.14 19.47
C GLY A 35 -59.34 36.14 18.39
N GLY A 36 -59.86 36.28 17.18
CA GLY A 36 -59.44 35.47 16.03
C GLY A 36 -57.95 35.72 15.64
N TYR A 37 -57.55 37.00 15.58
CA TYR A 37 -56.18 37.38 15.31
C TYR A 37 -55.19 36.89 16.39
N TYR A 38 -55.54 37.09 17.64
CA TYR A 38 -54.79 36.64 18.81
C TYR A 38 -54.65 35.10 18.83
N GLY A 39 -55.78 34.40 18.62
CA GLY A 39 -55.76 32.93 18.49
C GLY A 39 -54.93 32.43 17.35
N TYR A 40 -54.99 33.06 16.18
CA TYR A 40 -54.16 32.72 15.02
C TYR A 40 -52.67 32.92 15.29
N GLN A 41 -52.30 34.06 15.89
CA GLN A 41 -50.91 34.41 16.15
C GLN A 41 -50.28 33.57 17.26
N HIS A 42 -51.03 33.20 18.30
CA HIS A 42 -50.48 32.49 19.44
C HIS A 42 -50.65 30.97 19.39
N TYR A 43 -51.59 30.44 18.62
CA TYR A 43 -51.84 29.01 18.56
C TYR A 43 -51.64 28.39 17.19
N VAL A 44 -51.99 29.05 16.10
CA VAL A 44 -51.95 28.47 14.77
C VAL A 44 -50.57 28.67 14.11
N LEU A 45 -49.98 29.86 14.21
CA LEU A 45 -48.66 30.14 13.67
C LEU A 45 -47.56 29.29 14.33
N PRO A 46 -47.45 29.24 15.67
CA PRO A 46 -46.45 28.43 16.33
C PRO A 46 -46.60 26.92 16.06
N ALA A 47 -47.87 26.46 15.93
CA ALA A 47 -48.13 25.06 15.60
C ALA A 47 -47.62 24.68 14.19
N ARG A 48 -47.84 25.58 13.21
CA ARG A 48 -47.33 25.39 11.83
C ARG A 48 -45.81 25.49 11.77
N GLU A 49 -45.21 26.43 12.47
CA GLU A 49 -43.75 26.54 12.56
C GLU A 49 -43.16 25.30 13.19
N LEU A 50 -43.77 24.73 14.22
CA LEU A 50 -43.35 23.48 14.84
C LEU A 50 -43.45 22.27 13.88
N GLU A 51 -44.50 22.22 13.06
CA GLU A 51 -44.61 21.17 12.02
C GLU A 51 -43.56 21.30 10.95
N THR A 52 -43.27 22.50 10.46
CA THR A 52 -42.22 22.73 9.46
C THR A 52 -40.84 22.40 10.03
N VAL A 53 -40.53 22.83 11.25
CA VAL A 53 -39.27 22.51 11.92
C VAL A 53 -39.13 21.00 12.16
N ARG A 54 -40.21 20.29 12.52
CA ARG A 54 -40.17 18.83 12.64
C ARG A 54 -39.94 18.15 11.30
N ALA A 55 -40.62 18.56 10.24
CA ALA A 55 -40.42 18.00 8.90
C ALA A 55 -38.99 18.25 8.39
N ASP A 56 -38.45 19.43 8.63
CA ASP A 56 -37.07 19.75 8.26
C ASP A 56 -36.08 18.95 9.10
N PHE A 57 -36.34 18.78 10.39
CA PHE A 57 -35.49 17.94 11.24
C PHE A 57 -35.49 16.46 10.78
N GLU A 58 -36.66 15.91 10.45
CA GLU A 58 -36.76 14.55 9.90
C GLU A 58 -35.99 14.42 8.56
N ARG A 59 -36.11 15.40 7.66
CA ARG A 59 -35.35 15.43 6.40
C ARG A 59 -33.85 15.45 6.66
N VAL A 60 -33.37 16.32 7.54
CA VAL A 60 -31.95 16.42 7.89
C VAL A 60 -31.46 15.13 8.54
N GLN A 61 -32.26 14.48 9.38
CA GLN A 61 -31.92 13.18 9.96
C GLN A 61 -31.78 12.10 8.87
N VAL A 62 -32.70 12.05 7.92
CA VAL A 62 -32.62 11.09 6.79
C VAL A 62 -31.40 11.38 5.95
N GLU A 63 -31.18 12.62 5.55
CA GLU A 63 -30.02 13.05 4.77
C GLU A 63 -28.70 12.74 5.48
N LEU A 64 -28.64 13.00 6.80
CA LEU A 64 -27.48 12.66 7.62
C LEU A 64 -27.24 11.15 7.66
N SER A 65 -28.30 10.35 7.79
CA SER A 65 -28.18 8.89 7.80
C SER A 65 -27.71 8.32 6.46
N GLU A 66 -28.23 8.86 5.36
CA GLU A 66 -27.81 8.51 4.01
C GLU A 66 -26.36 8.92 3.73
N SER A 67 -26.00 10.15 4.13
CA SER A 67 -24.63 10.64 4.00
C SER A 67 -23.64 9.79 4.80
N ARG A 68 -23.99 9.38 6.02
CA ARG A 68 -23.17 8.46 6.81
C ARG A 68 -22.98 7.10 6.13
N LYS A 69 -24.04 6.53 5.57
CA LYS A 69 -23.96 5.28 4.80
C LYS A 69 -23.06 5.42 3.58
N GLN A 70 -23.16 6.54 2.87
CA GLN A 70 -22.31 6.81 1.72
C GLN A 70 -20.83 6.95 2.12
N ILE A 71 -20.55 7.67 3.22
CA ILE A 71 -19.19 7.81 3.74
C ILE A 71 -18.62 6.45 4.13
N GLU A 72 -19.40 5.61 4.80
CA GLU A 72 -18.96 4.27 5.18
C GLU A 72 -18.68 3.39 3.96
N GLN A 73 -19.56 3.39 2.95
CA GLN A 73 -19.35 2.68 1.69
C GLN A 73 -18.10 3.18 0.94
N GLN A 74 -17.92 4.50 0.90
CA GLN A 74 -16.73 5.09 0.28
C GLN A 74 -15.46 4.75 1.05
N SER A 75 -15.50 4.75 2.38
CA SER A 75 -14.36 4.36 3.22
C SER A 75 -13.95 2.90 2.97
N GLN A 76 -14.93 1.99 2.93
CA GLN A 76 -14.68 0.57 2.60
C GLN A 76 -14.08 0.42 1.19
N LYS A 77 -14.60 1.19 0.23
CA LYS A 77 -14.07 1.15 -1.15
C LYS A 77 -12.66 1.71 -1.26
N ILE A 78 -12.33 2.76 -0.51
CA ILE A 78 -10.98 3.32 -0.43
C ILE A 78 -10.01 2.29 0.16
N GLU A 79 -10.39 1.59 1.22
CA GLU A 79 -9.57 0.55 1.85
C GLU A 79 -9.33 -0.64 0.90
N GLU A 80 -10.38 -1.09 0.19
CA GLU A 80 -10.27 -2.13 -0.82
C GLU A 80 -9.31 -1.72 -1.96
N LEU A 81 -9.47 -0.50 -2.50
CA LEU A 81 -8.62 0.04 -3.55
C LEU A 81 -7.17 0.27 -3.08
N ALA A 82 -6.97 0.69 -1.83
CA ALA A 82 -5.64 0.84 -1.26
C ALA A 82 -4.92 -0.51 -1.15
N THR A 83 -5.63 -1.55 -0.69
CA THR A 83 -5.10 -2.91 -0.61
C THR A 83 -4.74 -3.47 -1.99
N GLU A 84 -5.62 -3.28 -2.98
CA GLU A 84 -5.35 -3.74 -4.34
C GLU A 84 -4.21 -2.96 -5.01
N ASN A 85 -4.11 -1.65 -4.75
CA ASN A 85 -3.00 -0.83 -5.24
C ASN A 85 -1.66 -1.29 -4.65
N ASP A 86 -1.61 -1.58 -3.35
CA ASP A 86 -0.41 -2.11 -2.70
C ASP A 86 -0.02 -3.47 -3.28
N ARG A 87 -1.00 -4.36 -3.48
CA ARG A 87 -0.79 -5.65 -4.12
C ARG A 87 -0.23 -5.51 -5.54
N LEU A 88 -0.83 -4.67 -6.38
CA LEU A 88 -0.38 -4.42 -7.75
C LEU A 88 1.01 -3.79 -7.79
N THR A 89 1.28 -2.83 -6.92
CA THR A 89 2.58 -2.16 -6.83
C THR A 89 3.67 -3.14 -6.41
N THR A 90 3.41 -3.96 -5.40
CA THR A 90 4.33 -5.02 -4.95
C THR A 90 4.60 -6.02 -6.07
N SER A 91 3.57 -6.47 -6.77
CA SER A 91 3.70 -7.38 -7.91
C SER A 91 4.56 -6.81 -9.03
N LEU A 92 4.33 -5.54 -9.38
CA LEU A 92 5.14 -4.86 -10.40
C LEU A 92 6.62 -4.73 -9.99
N ARG A 93 6.89 -4.53 -8.70
CA ARG A 93 8.27 -4.50 -8.18
C ARG A 93 8.94 -5.87 -8.32
N LEU A 94 8.26 -6.93 -7.90
CA LEU A 94 8.80 -8.30 -7.99
C LEU A 94 9.06 -8.71 -9.45
N ILE A 95 8.18 -8.35 -10.38
CA ILE A 95 8.37 -8.62 -11.81
C ILE A 95 9.54 -7.84 -12.41
N LYS A 96 9.83 -6.63 -11.91
CA LYS A 96 10.94 -5.81 -12.42
C LYS A 96 12.32 -6.43 -12.19
N VAL A 97 12.46 -7.33 -11.20
CA VAL A 97 13.71 -8.05 -10.94
C VAL A 97 13.67 -9.44 -11.59
N ASP A 98 13.32 -9.48 -12.87
CA ASP A 98 13.40 -10.70 -13.69
C ASP A 98 14.82 -11.08 -14.06
N ARG A 99 15.76 -10.16 -13.87
CA ARG A 99 17.19 -10.32 -14.19
C ARG A 99 18.07 -9.61 -13.16
N ARG A 100 19.08 -10.32 -12.68
CA ARG A 100 20.12 -9.77 -11.80
C ARG A 100 21.48 -9.86 -12.46
N LEU A 101 22.23 -8.77 -12.40
CA LEU A 101 23.57 -8.67 -12.95
C LEU A 101 24.58 -8.41 -11.83
N ALA A 102 25.69 -9.12 -11.83
CA ALA A 102 26.79 -8.84 -10.91
C ALA A 102 28.14 -9.00 -11.62
N TYR A 103 29.11 -8.20 -11.17
CA TYR A 103 30.51 -8.34 -11.56
C TYR A 103 31.32 -8.92 -10.41
N LEU A 104 32.13 -9.90 -10.74
CA LEU A 104 33.05 -10.58 -9.85
C LEU A 104 34.48 -10.31 -10.37
N THR A 105 35.20 -9.43 -9.68
CA THR A 105 36.58 -9.06 -10.09
C THR A 105 37.56 -9.70 -9.13
N VAL A 106 38.48 -10.51 -9.69
CA VAL A 106 39.57 -11.10 -8.92
C VAL A 106 40.64 -10.04 -8.70
N THR A 107 40.70 -9.48 -7.52
CA THR A 107 41.62 -8.40 -7.17
C THR A 107 43.00 -8.90 -6.77
N ASP A 108 43.07 -10.12 -6.23
CA ASP A 108 44.29 -10.75 -5.77
C ASP A 108 44.17 -12.26 -5.89
N MET A 109 45.25 -12.95 -6.25
CA MET A 109 45.29 -14.41 -6.35
C MET A 109 46.72 -14.93 -6.15
N GLY A 110 46.88 -15.86 -5.23
CA GLY A 110 48.19 -16.44 -4.94
C GLY A 110 48.08 -17.67 -4.06
N PRO A 111 49.17 -18.41 -3.82
CA PRO A 111 49.18 -19.53 -2.91
C PRO A 111 49.13 -19.03 -1.46
N ASP A 112 48.31 -19.70 -0.64
CA ASP A 112 48.32 -19.54 0.81
C ASP A 112 49.68 -19.95 1.38
N PRO A 113 50.36 -19.10 2.17
CA PRO A 113 51.69 -19.39 2.68
C PRO A 113 51.79 -20.65 3.56
N GLU A 114 50.71 -21.04 4.24
CA GLU A 114 50.71 -22.16 5.18
C GLU A 114 50.30 -23.48 4.49
N THR A 115 49.30 -23.41 3.60
CA THR A 115 48.69 -24.61 3.01
C THR A 115 49.12 -24.86 1.57
N GLY A 116 49.71 -23.86 0.87
CA GLY A 116 50.04 -23.93 -0.56
C GLY A 116 48.81 -23.93 -1.49
N VAL A 117 47.60 -23.89 -0.94
CA VAL A 117 46.34 -23.83 -1.69
C VAL A 117 46.18 -22.44 -2.32
N ALA A 118 45.73 -22.38 -3.56
CA ALA A 118 45.40 -21.09 -4.17
C ALA A 118 44.31 -20.38 -3.40
N VAL A 119 44.51 -19.10 -3.11
CA VAL A 119 43.52 -18.20 -2.48
C VAL A 119 43.31 -17.02 -3.39
N MET A 120 42.07 -16.67 -3.61
CA MET A 120 41.63 -15.53 -4.42
C MET A 120 40.80 -14.54 -3.60
N LYS A 121 41.02 -13.24 -3.84
CA LYS A 121 40.12 -12.18 -3.34
C LYS A 121 39.24 -11.73 -4.49
N VAL A 122 37.93 -11.83 -4.27
CA VAL A 122 36.92 -11.53 -5.28
C VAL A 122 36.09 -10.35 -4.80
N LEU A 123 36.08 -9.25 -5.54
CA LEU A 123 35.21 -8.12 -5.36
C LEU A 123 33.88 -8.41 -6.07
N PHE A 124 32.82 -8.56 -5.30
CA PHE A 124 31.43 -8.69 -5.78
C PHE A 124 30.77 -7.31 -5.85
N THR A 125 30.22 -6.99 -7.02
CA THR A 125 29.48 -5.76 -7.25
C THR A 125 28.21 -6.08 -8.03
N GLU A 126 27.04 -5.95 -7.41
CA GLU A 126 25.78 -6.08 -8.10
C GLU A 126 25.42 -4.75 -8.78
N VAL A 127 24.80 -4.84 -9.97
CA VAL A 127 24.40 -3.69 -10.77
C VAL A 127 22.98 -3.89 -11.31
N ASP A 128 22.28 -2.77 -11.52
CA ASP A 128 21.01 -2.75 -12.25
C ASP A 128 21.24 -2.91 -13.77
N LEU A 129 20.15 -2.90 -14.54
CA LEU A 129 20.20 -3.00 -15.99
C LEU A 129 20.84 -1.78 -16.67
N ASP A 130 20.88 -0.65 -15.97
CA ASP A 130 21.54 0.59 -16.41
C ASP A 130 23.05 0.63 -16.06
N GLY A 131 23.56 -0.41 -15.40
CA GLY A 131 24.96 -0.52 -14.97
C GLY A 131 25.28 0.26 -13.68
N ARG A 132 24.27 0.68 -12.91
CA ARG A 132 24.47 1.32 -11.61
C ARG A 132 24.63 0.29 -10.52
N GLN A 133 25.46 0.63 -9.54
CA GLN A 133 25.67 -0.23 -8.37
C GLN A 133 24.37 -0.38 -7.56
N VAL A 134 24.07 -1.62 -7.20
CA VAL A 134 22.99 -2.01 -6.32
C VAL A 134 23.60 -2.53 -5.01
N GLY A 135 23.17 -2.00 -3.88
CA GLY A 135 23.70 -2.37 -2.58
C GLY A 135 25.19 -2.02 -2.39
N THR A 136 25.83 -2.72 -1.47
CA THR A 136 27.24 -2.50 -1.13
C THR A 136 28.17 -3.47 -1.83
N ARG A 137 29.33 -3.00 -2.24
CA ARG A 137 30.42 -3.87 -2.72
C ARG A 137 30.93 -4.74 -1.57
N ARG A 138 31.17 -6.01 -1.87
CA ARG A 138 31.71 -6.97 -0.89
C ARG A 138 32.97 -7.66 -1.42
N VAL A 139 33.94 -7.85 -0.55
CA VAL A 139 35.16 -8.60 -0.87
C VAL A 139 35.07 -9.93 -0.18
N PHE A 140 35.26 -10.98 -0.94
CA PHE A 140 35.30 -12.37 -0.48
C PHE A 140 36.69 -12.96 -0.64
N THR A 141 37.15 -13.70 0.35
CA THR A 141 38.37 -14.48 0.27
C THR A 141 38.01 -15.95 0.09
N LEU A 142 38.34 -16.53 -1.05
CA LEU A 142 37.91 -17.85 -1.47
C LEU A 142 39.15 -18.75 -1.73
N ARG A 143 39.01 -20.05 -1.49
CA ARG A 143 40.06 -21.03 -1.71
C ARG A 143 39.84 -21.80 -3.00
N GLY A 144 40.91 -21.98 -3.74
CA GLY A 144 40.87 -22.65 -5.05
C GLY A 144 41.01 -21.69 -6.21
N THR A 145 40.75 -22.19 -7.41
CA THR A 145 40.85 -21.44 -8.66
C THR A 145 39.57 -21.45 -9.47
N LEU A 146 38.57 -22.21 -9.00
CA LEU A 146 37.22 -22.27 -9.58
C LEU A 146 36.27 -21.50 -8.72
N LEU A 147 35.66 -20.47 -9.28
CA LEU A 147 34.66 -19.65 -8.63
C LEU A 147 33.27 -20.27 -8.84
N ASN A 148 32.58 -20.59 -7.77
CA ASN A 148 31.21 -21.09 -7.80
C ASN A 148 30.25 -20.03 -7.23
N VAL A 149 29.20 -19.73 -7.99
CA VAL A 149 28.11 -18.83 -7.56
C VAL A 149 26.83 -19.65 -7.45
N ASP A 150 26.31 -19.73 -6.23
CA ASP A 150 25.08 -20.47 -5.93
C ASP A 150 23.89 -19.52 -6.01
N CYS A 151 22.95 -19.84 -6.87
CA CYS A 151 21.76 -19.04 -7.16
C CYS A 151 20.51 -19.87 -6.95
N TRP A 152 19.44 -19.23 -6.49
CA TRP A 152 18.12 -19.81 -6.43
C TRP A 152 17.17 -19.10 -7.40
N LEU A 153 16.38 -19.91 -8.10
CA LEU A 153 15.23 -19.48 -8.86
C LEU A 153 13.98 -20.05 -8.19
N ALA A 154 13.25 -19.21 -7.49
CA ALA A 154 12.00 -19.61 -6.87
C ALA A 154 10.86 -19.39 -7.87
N LYS A 155 10.20 -20.49 -8.28
CA LYS A 155 9.03 -20.48 -9.17
C LYS A 155 7.82 -20.94 -8.40
N PHE A 156 6.74 -20.19 -8.53
CA PHE A 156 5.45 -20.56 -7.97
C PHE A 156 4.68 -21.46 -8.93
N GLU A 157 3.63 -22.13 -8.44
CA GLU A 157 2.78 -22.99 -9.28
C GLU A 157 2.02 -22.21 -10.35
N ASP A 158 1.84 -22.82 -11.52
CA ASP A 158 1.19 -22.20 -12.68
C ASP A 158 -0.24 -21.74 -12.39
N LYS A 159 -0.93 -22.37 -11.43
CA LYS A 159 -2.26 -21.96 -10.97
C LYS A 159 -2.35 -20.51 -10.52
N TYR A 160 -1.26 -19.95 -9.99
CA TYR A 160 -1.22 -18.52 -9.56
C TYR A 160 -1.06 -17.59 -10.75
N ILE A 161 -0.42 -18.04 -11.83
CA ILE A 161 -0.36 -17.32 -13.11
C ILE A 161 -1.77 -17.30 -13.74
N GLU A 162 -2.45 -18.46 -13.76
CA GLU A 162 -3.81 -18.59 -14.30
C GLU A 162 -4.84 -17.77 -13.52
N GLN A 163 -4.66 -17.66 -12.20
CA GLN A 163 -5.53 -16.84 -11.33
C GLN A 163 -5.19 -15.34 -11.35
N ALA A 164 -4.25 -14.91 -12.22
CA ALA A 164 -3.70 -13.55 -12.23
C ALA A 164 -3.17 -13.09 -10.87
N ASP A 165 -2.66 -14.02 -10.06
CA ASP A 165 -1.94 -13.71 -8.84
C ASP A 165 -0.54 -13.21 -9.22
N LEU A 166 -0.45 -11.91 -9.48
CA LEU A 166 0.78 -11.27 -9.96
C LEU A 166 1.96 -11.43 -8.99
N VAL A 167 1.70 -11.62 -7.71
CA VAL A 167 2.76 -11.84 -6.71
C VAL A 167 3.37 -13.23 -6.86
N ARG A 168 2.52 -14.27 -6.93
CA ARG A 168 2.96 -15.66 -7.05
C ARG A 168 3.15 -16.12 -8.49
N GLY A 169 2.71 -15.33 -9.46
CA GLY A 169 2.96 -15.55 -10.89
C GLY A 169 4.36 -15.13 -11.34
N SER A 170 5.15 -14.46 -10.49
CA SER A 170 6.52 -14.04 -10.80
C SER A 170 7.54 -15.03 -10.25
N SER A 171 8.72 -15.08 -10.88
CA SER A 171 9.86 -15.86 -10.40
C SER A 171 10.82 -14.95 -9.64
N LEU A 172 11.35 -15.42 -8.50
CA LEU A 172 12.34 -14.68 -7.73
C LEU A 172 13.76 -15.17 -8.05
N CYS A 173 14.68 -14.23 -8.32
CA CYS A 173 16.09 -14.48 -8.55
C CYS A 173 16.90 -14.15 -7.31
N ILE A 174 17.59 -15.12 -6.72
CA ILE A 174 18.36 -14.96 -5.49
C ILE A 174 19.78 -15.44 -5.71
N ILE A 175 20.75 -14.60 -5.35
CA ILE A 175 22.18 -14.97 -5.36
C ILE A 175 22.55 -15.37 -3.94
N ARG A 176 22.47 -16.66 -3.62
CA ARG A 176 22.70 -17.16 -2.26
C ARG A 176 24.07 -16.81 -1.73
N GLY A 177 25.09 -17.02 -2.55
CA GLY A 177 26.45 -16.78 -2.13
C GLY A 177 27.48 -17.30 -3.13
N ILE A 178 28.73 -17.19 -2.72
CA ILE A 178 29.87 -17.63 -3.52
C ILE A 178 30.81 -18.51 -2.70
N ARG A 179 31.57 -19.36 -3.39
CA ARG A 179 32.62 -20.19 -2.81
C ARG A 179 33.67 -20.54 -3.85
N GLY A 180 34.88 -20.78 -3.39
CA GLY A 180 35.89 -21.47 -4.21
C GLY A 180 35.65 -22.98 -4.19
N ASP A 181 36.32 -23.71 -5.11
CA ASP A 181 36.19 -25.16 -5.19
C ASP A 181 36.81 -25.90 -4.00
N GLN A 182 37.69 -25.24 -3.23
CA GLN A 182 38.31 -25.80 -2.03
C GLN A 182 37.76 -25.17 -0.73
N ASP A 183 36.70 -24.37 -0.80
CA ASP A 183 36.02 -23.86 0.38
C ASP A 183 35.10 -24.93 0.97
N ALA A 184 35.08 -25.03 2.31
CA ALA A 184 34.21 -25.94 3.02
C ALA A 184 32.72 -25.51 3.00
N GLY A 185 32.43 -24.22 2.77
CA GLY A 185 31.10 -23.65 2.83
C GLY A 185 30.91 -22.47 1.88
N LEU A 186 29.64 -22.07 1.78
CA LEU A 186 29.18 -20.94 0.99
C LEU A 186 29.37 -19.65 1.80
N GLN A 187 29.94 -18.60 1.21
CA GLN A 187 29.94 -17.25 1.77
C GLN A 187 28.69 -16.51 1.24
N ALA A 188 27.79 -16.14 2.14
CA ALA A 188 26.47 -15.63 1.80
C ALA A 188 26.52 -14.25 1.15
N ILE A 189 25.66 -14.06 0.14
CA ILE A 189 25.37 -12.78 -0.51
C ILE A 189 23.96 -12.34 -0.10
N ASP A 190 22.92 -13.07 -0.49
CA ASP A 190 21.58 -12.87 -0.01
C ASP A 190 21.37 -13.82 1.19
N ASP A 191 21.57 -13.30 2.37
CA ASP A 191 21.52 -14.12 3.58
C ASP A 191 20.12 -14.15 4.19
N GLY A 192 19.34 -15.14 3.77
CA GLY A 192 18.03 -15.41 4.37
C GLY A 192 18.10 -15.89 5.83
N ALA A 193 19.24 -16.41 6.29
CA ALA A 193 19.40 -16.86 7.67
C ALA A 193 19.36 -15.67 8.64
N ALA A 194 19.92 -14.51 8.24
CA ALA A 194 19.84 -13.29 9.05
C ALA A 194 18.40 -12.77 9.21
N TYR A 195 17.49 -13.18 8.32
CA TYR A 195 16.08 -12.75 8.35
C TYR A 195 15.12 -13.82 8.87
N ALA A 196 15.48 -15.08 8.84
CA ALA A 196 14.64 -16.18 9.33
C ALA A 196 14.39 -16.10 10.84
N ASP A 197 15.38 -15.59 11.60
CA ASP A 197 15.32 -15.40 13.06
C ASP A 197 15.03 -13.94 13.47
N ALA A 198 14.90 -13.03 12.50
CA ALA A 198 14.65 -11.63 12.79
C ALA A 198 13.19 -11.44 13.27
N LEU A 199 13.06 -10.83 14.44
CA LEU A 199 11.76 -10.35 14.94
C LEU A 199 11.13 -9.39 13.93
N PRO A 200 9.79 -9.36 13.82
CA PRO A 200 9.09 -8.38 12.98
C PRO A 200 9.60 -6.96 13.28
N GLY A 201 10.19 -6.32 12.25
CA GLY A 201 10.76 -4.97 12.37
C GLY A 201 12.30 -4.91 12.48
N ALA A 202 13.01 -6.01 12.44
CA ALA A 202 14.48 -6.06 12.52
C ALA A 202 15.14 -6.02 11.12
N GLY A 203 14.89 -4.97 10.35
CA GLY A 203 15.55 -4.72 9.06
C GLY A 203 14.72 -5.11 7.83
N ASP A 204 15.26 -4.83 6.66
CA ASP A 204 14.61 -5.11 5.38
C ASP A 204 14.95 -6.55 4.94
N PRO A 205 13.98 -7.46 4.82
CA PRO A 205 14.22 -8.87 4.47
C PRO A 205 14.54 -9.08 2.98
N ARG A 206 14.52 -8.03 2.17
CA ARG A 206 14.72 -8.12 0.73
C ARG A 206 16.20 -8.24 0.38
N PRO A 207 16.57 -9.03 -0.66
CA PRO A 207 17.87 -8.89 -1.30
C PRO A 207 18.10 -7.48 -1.84
N ALA A 208 19.37 -7.04 -1.92
CA ALA A 208 19.72 -5.67 -2.30
C ALA A 208 19.09 -5.20 -3.62
N ALA A 209 18.97 -6.07 -4.62
CA ALA A 209 18.33 -5.75 -5.89
C ALA A 209 16.85 -5.37 -5.75
N TYR A 210 16.15 -5.95 -4.78
CA TYR A 210 14.75 -5.64 -4.52
C TYR A 210 14.59 -4.42 -3.60
N GLN A 211 15.60 -4.10 -2.79
CA GLN A 211 15.59 -2.90 -1.94
C GLN A 211 15.67 -1.60 -2.77
N SER A 212 16.39 -1.62 -3.89
CA SER A 212 16.53 -0.47 -4.79
C SER A 212 15.23 -0.01 -5.45
N LEU A 213 14.15 -0.78 -5.32
CA LEU A 213 12.83 -0.46 -5.89
C LEU A 213 11.94 0.42 -4.99
N GLY A 214 12.48 0.94 -3.89
CA GLY A 214 11.80 1.85 -2.97
C GLY A 214 11.40 1.22 -1.64
N GLN A 215 10.58 1.93 -0.87
CA GLN A 215 10.16 1.47 0.47
C GLN A 215 9.37 0.16 0.40
N ILE A 216 9.61 -0.71 1.38
CA ILE A 216 8.89 -1.98 1.52
C ILE A 216 7.48 -1.72 2.05
N SER A 217 6.47 -2.38 1.47
CA SER A 217 5.13 -2.42 2.03
C SER A 217 4.99 -3.57 3.04
N ASP A 218 3.95 -3.49 3.90
CA ASP A 218 3.66 -4.57 4.87
C ASP A 218 3.40 -5.91 4.16
N LEU A 219 2.75 -5.86 3.00
CA LEU A 219 2.50 -7.05 2.18
C LEU A 219 3.81 -7.63 1.65
N GLU A 220 4.68 -6.80 1.09
CA GLU A 220 5.97 -7.23 0.56
C GLU A 220 6.89 -7.77 1.67
N GLN A 221 6.91 -7.12 2.83
CA GLN A 221 7.65 -7.60 4.01
C GLN A 221 7.19 -9.00 4.42
N LYS A 222 5.89 -9.23 4.44
CA LYS A 222 5.34 -10.55 4.76
C LYS A 222 5.74 -11.60 3.72
N ILE A 223 5.67 -11.27 2.43
CA ILE A 223 6.07 -12.19 1.35
C ILE A 223 7.52 -12.63 1.52
N TRP A 224 8.46 -11.69 1.76
CA TRP A 224 9.86 -12.02 1.93
C TRP A 224 10.15 -12.78 3.21
N THR A 225 9.49 -12.43 4.31
CA THR A 225 9.62 -13.17 5.58
C THR A 225 9.13 -14.60 5.43
N ASP A 226 7.95 -14.80 4.85
CA ASP A 226 7.39 -16.12 4.58
C ASP A 226 8.29 -16.91 3.61
N PHE A 227 8.83 -16.27 2.58
CA PHE A 227 9.76 -16.88 1.63
C PHE A 227 11.00 -17.45 2.34
N TRP A 228 11.67 -16.66 3.18
CA TRP A 228 12.89 -17.12 3.86
C TRP A 228 12.61 -18.25 4.86
N GLN A 229 11.47 -18.23 5.55
CA GLN A 229 11.07 -19.31 6.45
C GLN A 229 10.85 -20.62 5.70
N VAL A 230 10.40 -20.55 4.46
CA VAL A 230 10.01 -21.70 3.63
C VAL A 230 11.13 -22.16 2.73
N ALA A 231 12.03 -21.27 2.33
CA ALA A 231 13.09 -21.58 1.36
C ALA A 231 13.98 -22.77 1.76
N ASN A 232 14.05 -23.09 3.07
CA ASN A 232 14.79 -24.24 3.62
C ASN A 232 13.91 -25.41 4.07
N ASP A 233 12.56 -25.33 3.91
CA ASP A 233 11.61 -26.37 4.34
C ASP A 233 10.78 -26.90 3.16
N ASN A 234 11.17 -28.05 2.64
CA ASN A 234 10.52 -28.70 1.50
C ASN A 234 9.02 -28.99 1.70
N LYS A 235 8.56 -29.21 2.93
CA LYS A 235 7.14 -29.47 3.20
C LYS A 235 6.34 -28.16 3.11
N ARG A 236 6.84 -27.11 3.73
CA ARG A 236 6.21 -25.78 3.65
C ARG A 236 6.24 -25.19 2.25
N GLN A 237 7.27 -25.50 1.45
CA GLN A 237 7.33 -25.08 0.04
C GLN A 237 6.11 -25.57 -0.73
N GLN A 238 5.73 -26.84 -0.55
CA GLN A 238 4.55 -27.42 -1.21
C GLN A 238 3.23 -26.80 -0.73
N GLU A 239 3.11 -26.51 0.56
CA GLU A 239 1.90 -25.89 1.15
C GLU A 239 1.67 -24.46 0.61
N LEU A 240 2.74 -23.70 0.38
CA LEU A 240 2.67 -22.34 -0.17
C LEU A 240 2.63 -22.29 -1.70
N GLY A 241 2.65 -23.45 -2.36
CA GLY A 241 2.62 -23.53 -3.82
C GLY A 241 3.91 -23.04 -4.48
N LEU A 242 5.05 -23.12 -3.79
CA LEU A 242 6.38 -23.01 -4.37
C LEU A 242 6.65 -24.30 -5.16
N ARG A 243 6.61 -24.23 -6.48
CA ARG A 243 6.79 -25.39 -7.36
C ARG A 243 8.23 -25.90 -7.36
N ALA A 244 9.18 -24.99 -7.29
CA ALA A 244 10.59 -25.32 -7.21
C ALA A 244 11.41 -24.12 -6.73
N VAL A 245 12.28 -24.35 -5.76
CA VAL A 245 13.48 -23.55 -5.59
C VAL A 245 14.60 -24.33 -6.27
N HIS A 246 14.90 -24.04 -7.54
CA HIS A 246 16.01 -24.65 -8.23
C HIS A 246 17.30 -23.97 -7.80
N GLY A 247 18.12 -24.69 -7.05
CA GLY A 247 19.52 -24.32 -6.85
C GLY A 247 20.29 -24.52 -8.15
N GLN A 248 20.89 -23.46 -8.65
CA GLN A 248 21.79 -23.49 -9.79
C GLN A 248 23.18 -23.04 -9.34
N VAL A 249 24.18 -23.85 -9.58
CA VAL A 249 25.58 -23.48 -9.36
C VAL A 249 26.20 -23.10 -10.69
N ASN A 250 26.57 -21.83 -10.81
CA ASN A 250 27.33 -21.33 -11.95
C ASN A 250 28.80 -21.31 -11.57
N TYR A 251 29.67 -21.93 -12.35
CA TYR A 251 31.08 -22.01 -12.06
C TYR A 251 31.94 -21.55 -13.24
N ILE A 252 33.11 -20.99 -12.93
CA ILE A 252 34.08 -20.55 -13.92
C ILE A 252 35.48 -20.61 -13.34
N GLN A 253 36.44 -21.05 -14.17
CA GLN A 253 37.87 -20.95 -13.88
C GLN A 253 38.28 -19.47 -13.90
N VAL A 254 38.90 -18.99 -12.84
CA VAL A 254 39.27 -17.58 -12.74
C VAL A 254 40.79 -17.38 -12.78
N GLU A 255 41.18 -16.18 -13.20
CA GLU A 255 42.55 -15.72 -13.29
C GLU A 255 42.74 -14.41 -12.51
N ALA A 256 43.94 -14.17 -12.04
CA ALA A 256 44.28 -12.92 -11.37
C ALA A 256 43.98 -11.70 -12.26
N GLY A 257 43.34 -10.69 -11.74
CA GLY A 257 42.91 -9.48 -12.44
C GLY A 257 41.70 -9.68 -13.39
N GLY A 258 41.20 -10.91 -13.53
CA GLY A 258 40.03 -11.21 -14.36
C GLY A 258 38.73 -10.63 -13.77
N THR A 259 37.83 -10.14 -14.64
CA THR A 259 36.48 -9.74 -14.28
C THR A 259 35.46 -10.64 -14.97
N TYR A 260 34.48 -11.08 -14.22
CA TYR A 260 33.46 -12.02 -14.66
C TYR A 260 32.08 -11.43 -14.41
N GLN A 261 31.18 -11.57 -15.38
CA GLN A 261 29.80 -11.13 -15.28
C GLN A 261 28.95 -12.33 -15.00
N LEU A 262 28.19 -12.26 -13.88
CA LEU A 262 27.06 -13.13 -13.59
C LEU A 262 25.80 -12.49 -14.17
N ASP A 263 25.02 -13.24 -14.95
CA ASP A 263 23.73 -12.86 -15.50
C ASP A 263 22.72 -13.92 -15.05
N LEU A 264 21.87 -13.59 -14.08
CA LEU A 264 20.84 -14.47 -13.54
C LEU A 264 19.48 -13.99 -14.01
N ARG A 265 18.75 -14.85 -14.73
CA ARG A 265 17.43 -14.57 -15.29
C ARG A 265 16.38 -15.50 -14.71
N ALA A 266 15.21 -14.94 -14.43
CA ALA A 266 14.08 -15.70 -13.91
C ALA A 266 13.59 -16.80 -14.89
N SER A 267 13.72 -16.57 -16.20
CA SER A 267 13.31 -17.53 -17.25
C SER A 267 14.31 -18.66 -17.48
N ASP A 268 15.62 -18.33 -17.57
CA ASP A 268 16.63 -19.20 -18.17
C ASP A 268 17.69 -19.67 -17.18
N GLY A 269 17.69 -19.12 -15.96
CA GLY A 269 18.70 -19.41 -14.96
C GLY A 269 19.92 -18.47 -15.05
N GLY A 270 21.05 -18.90 -14.51
CA GLY A 270 22.27 -18.11 -14.43
C GLY A 270 23.32 -18.51 -15.45
N SER A 271 24.09 -17.53 -15.88
CA SER A 271 25.30 -17.72 -16.63
C SER A 271 26.43 -16.85 -16.08
N ILE A 272 27.67 -17.35 -16.14
CA ILE A 272 28.86 -16.59 -15.77
C ILE A 272 29.83 -16.60 -16.92
N ARG A 273 30.38 -15.42 -17.27
CA ARG A 273 31.32 -15.27 -18.38
C ARG A 273 32.39 -14.24 -18.06
N ARG A 274 33.58 -14.42 -18.61
CA ARG A 274 34.64 -13.41 -18.55
C ARG A 274 34.27 -12.18 -19.36
N VAL A 275 34.62 -11.00 -18.84
CA VAL A 275 34.42 -9.70 -19.50
C VAL A 275 35.78 -9.01 -19.62
N GLU A 276 36.19 -8.67 -20.85
CA GLU A 276 37.47 -8.04 -21.10
C GLU A 276 37.50 -6.57 -20.62
N GLN A 277 36.40 -5.87 -20.78
CA GLN A 277 36.25 -4.48 -20.34
C GLN A 277 34.95 -4.34 -19.50
N PRO A 278 35.06 -4.47 -18.17
CA PRO A 278 33.91 -4.23 -17.33
C PRO A 278 33.45 -2.77 -17.50
N PRO A 279 32.15 -2.53 -17.61
CA PRO A 279 31.66 -1.17 -17.65
C PRO A 279 32.03 -0.42 -16.37
N ALA A 280 32.27 0.88 -16.47
CA ALA A 280 32.43 1.72 -15.28
C ALA A 280 31.12 1.68 -14.48
N VAL A 281 31.18 1.05 -13.30
CA VAL A 281 30.01 0.94 -12.42
C VAL A 281 29.72 2.31 -11.83
N ALA A 282 28.59 2.90 -12.20
CA ALA A 282 28.14 4.16 -11.64
C ALA A 282 27.70 3.96 -10.19
N LEU A 283 27.89 4.99 -9.35
CA LEU A 283 27.39 4.98 -7.97
C LEU A 283 25.85 4.97 -7.94
N PRO A 284 25.23 4.43 -6.88
CA PRO A 284 23.78 4.48 -6.70
C PRO A 284 23.30 5.93 -6.69
N ARG A 285 22.05 6.16 -7.06
CA ARG A 285 21.44 7.48 -6.98
C ARG A 285 21.24 7.90 -5.51
N PRO A 286 21.31 9.20 -5.19
CA PRO A 286 21.06 9.68 -3.83
C PRO A 286 19.65 9.33 -3.30
N ASP A 287 18.70 9.09 -4.20
CA ASP A 287 17.30 8.78 -3.86
C ASP A 287 17.07 7.28 -3.59
N ASP A 288 18.09 6.43 -3.77
CA ASP A 288 18.03 4.98 -3.58
C ASP A 288 18.57 4.54 -2.19
N THR A 289 18.82 5.49 -1.25
CA THR A 289 19.34 5.23 0.10
C THR A 289 18.30 5.49 1.20
#